data_c2e90cc8c61d6b9479a1a0d52c95a788
#
_entry.id   c2e90cc8c61d6b9479a1a0d52c95a788
#
_cell.length_a   1.000
_cell.length_b   1.000
_cell.length_c   1.000
_cell.angle_alpha   90.00
_cell.angle_beta   90.00
_cell.angle_gamma   90.00
#
_symmetry.space_group_name_H-M   'P 1'
#
loop_
_entity.id
_entity.type
_entity.pdbx_description
1 polymer ?
#
loop_
_entity_poly.entity_id
_entity_poly.type
_entity_poly.pdbx_seq_one_letter_code
_entity_poly.pdbx_strand_id
1 'polypeptide(L)'
;TKPMQKCYTDVTEFAIPASTQKLYLSPVLDGFNREIISYNLSTSPNLVQMKAMLEQAFTENHYENTILHSDQGWQYQHDFYHHFLKNKGIQPSMSRKGNSPDNGMMESFFGILKSEMFYGYENTFQSLEHLEQAIVDYIDYYNNKRIKVKLKGLSP
;
A
#
# COMPACT_ATOMS: atom_id res chain seq x y z
N THR A 1 18.59 1.95 4.29
CA THR A 1 18.65 1.51 5.67
C THR A 1 18.03 2.49 6.66
N LYS A 2 17.51 3.61 6.20
CA LYS A 2 16.76 4.56 7.03
C LYS A 2 15.28 4.41 6.76
N PRO A 3 14.40 4.69 7.76
CA PRO A 3 12.98 4.79 7.49
C PRO A 3 12.73 5.80 6.37
N MET A 4 11.74 5.53 5.53
CA MET A 4 11.34 6.38 4.40
C MET A 4 12.39 6.53 3.30
N GLN A 5 13.49 5.75 3.32
CA GLN A 5 14.48 5.81 2.26
C GLN A 5 13.97 5.14 0.98
N LYS A 6 13.32 3.99 1.10
CA LYS A 6 12.68 3.33 -0.03
C LYS A 6 11.29 2.89 0.38
N CYS A 7 10.30 3.38 -0.33
CA CYS A 7 8.90 3.05 -0.09
C CYS A 7 8.31 2.38 -1.31
N TYR A 8 7.24 1.64 -1.09
CA TYR A 8 6.56 0.88 -2.15
C TYR A 8 5.09 1.21 -2.14
N THR A 9 4.48 1.26 -3.32
CA THR A 9 3.04 1.43 -3.46
C THR A 9 2.56 0.57 -4.61
N ASP A 10 1.33 0.10 -4.51
CA ASP A 10 0.67 -0.68 -5.54
C ASP A 10 -0.82 -0.73 -5.20
N VAL A 11 -1.61 -1.34 -6.07
CA VAL A 11 -3.05 -1.47 -5.86
C VAL A 11 -3.42 -2.94 -5.89
N THR A 12 -4.25 -3.37 -4.95
CA THR A 12 -4.85 -4.71 -5.00
C THR A 12 -6.37 -4.60 -4.89
N GLU A 13 -7.08 -5.59 -5.42
CA GLU A 13 -8.53 -5.57 -5.43
C GLU A 13 -9.11 -6.70 -4.59
N PHE A 14 -10.31 -6.46 -4.07
CA PHE A 14 -11.07 -7.44 -3.29
C PHE A 14 -12.47 -7.54 -3.87
N ALA A 15 -12.91 -8.77 -4.10
CA ALA A 15 -14.28 -9.05 -4.56
C ALA A 15 -14.94 -9.97 -3.55
N ILE A 16 -16.18 -9.66 -3.17
CA ILE A 16 -16.96 -10.49 -2.24
C ILE A 16 -18.31 -10.84 -2.87
N PRO A 17 -18.90 -12.00 -2.51
CA PRO A 17 -20.19 -12.40 -3.08
C PRO A 17 -21.33 -11.42 -2.77
N ALA A 18 -21.23 -10.70 -1.65
CA ALA A 18 -22.30 -9.78 -1.21
C ALA A 18 -22.38 -8.50 -2.04
N SER A 19 -21.40 -8.21 -2.89
CA SER A 19 -21.37 -6.97 -3.65
C SER A 19 -21.01 -7.22 -5.11
N THR A 20 -21.56 -6.40 -6.01
CA THR A 20 -21.19 -6.39 -7.42
C THR A 20 -19.98 -5.50 -7.67
N GLN A 21 -19.65 -4.61 -6.74
CA GLN A 21 -18.51 -3.72 -6.84
C GLN A 21 -17.31 -4.35 -6.13
N LYS A 22 -16.11 -4.03 -6.64
CA LYS A 22 -14.86 -4.41 -5.99
C LYS A 22 -14.38 -3.30 -5.08
N LEU A 23 -13.59 -3.67 -4.08
CA LEU A 23 -12.92 -2.71 -3.21
C LEU A 23 -11.43 -2.74 -3.56
N TYR A 24 -10.82 -1.57 -3.68
CA TYR A 24 -9.41 -1.42 -4.03
C TYR A 24 -8.64 -0.84 -2.87
N LEU A 25 -7.52 -1.47 -2.54
CA LEU A 25 -6.60 -1.00 -1.49
C LEU A 25 -5.31 -0.53 -2.15
N SER A 26 -4.93 0.70 -1.83
CA SER A 26 -3.68 1.31 -2.31
C SER A 26 -2.87 1.74 -1.09
N PRO A 27 -1.88 0.96 -0.64
CA PRO A 27 -1.06 1.35 0.51
C PRO A 27 0.28 1.91 0.08
N VAL A 28 0.93 2.64 1.00
CA VAL A 28 2.33 2.98 0.90
C VAL A 28 3.07 2.24 2.01
N LEU A 29 4.02 1.42 1.63
CA LEU A 29 4.80 0.57 2.54
C LEU A 29 6.21 1.13 2.68
N ASP A 30 6.67 1.28 3.94
CA ASP A 30 8.06 1.64 4.21
C ASP A 30 8.92 0.38 4.12
N GLY A 31 9.90 0.38 3.20
CA GLY A 31 10.74 -0.79 2.97
C GLY A 31 11.71 -1.08 4.10
N PHE A 32 11.98 -0.12 4.99
CA PHE A 32 12.90 -0.32 6.10
C PHE A 32 12.26 -1.15 7.22
N ASN A 33 11.10 -0.72 7.71
CA ASN A 33 10.44 -1.39 8.85
C ASN A 33 9.17 -2.14 8.45
N ARG A 34 8.80 -2.11 7.18
CA ARG A 34 7.62 -2.78 6.61
C ARG A 34 6.29 -2.24 7.13
N GLU A 35 6.30 -1.04 7.68
CA GLU A 35 5.09 -0.40 8.17
C GLU A 35 4.27 0.16 7.00
N ILE A 36 2.94 0.06 7.12
CA ILE A 36 2.03 0.73 6.18
C ILE A 36 1.84 2.16 6.70
N ILE A 37 2.45 3.13 6.02
CA ILE A 37 2.46 4.51 6.50
C ILE A 37 1.25 5.31 6.04
N SER A 38 0.57 4.85 4.99
CA SER A 38 -0.66 5.46 4.49
C SER A 38 -1.36 4.46 3.59
N TYR A 39 -2.66 4.60 3.41
CA TYR A 39 -3.40 3.78 2.46
C TYR A 39 -4.71 4.44 2.09
N ASN A 40 -5.28 3.97 0.98
CA ASN A 40 -6.60 4.40 0.50
C ASN A 40 -7.44 3.18 0.17
N LEU A 41 -8.72 3.22 0.56
CA LEU A 41 -9.71 2.20 0.23
C LEU A 41 -10.83 2.85 -0.57
N SER A 42 -11.18 2.28 -1.72
CA SER A 42 -12.18 2.87 -2.59
C SER A 42 -12.74 1.84 -3.56
N THR A 43 -13.99 2.04 -3.97
CA THR A 43 -14.59 1.25 -5.05
C THR A 43 -14.19 1.79 -6.42
N SER A 44 -13.66 3.01 -6.48
CA SER A 44 -13.28 3.66 -7.74
C SER A 44 -12.08 4.58 -7.49
N PRO A 45 -10.85 4.02 -7.45
CA PRO A 45 -9.65 4.82 -7.19
C PRO A 45 -9.51 5.94 -8.23
N ASN A 46 -9.08 7.11 -7.76
CA ASN A 46 -8.87 8.27 -8.61
C ASN A 46 -7.68 9.08 -8.14
N LEU A 47 -7.32 10.11 -8.91
CA LEU A 47 -6.12 10.91 -8.62
C LEU A 47 -6.27 11.74 -7.34
N VAL A 48 -7.49 12.17 -6.99
CA VAL A 48 -7.73 12.92 -5.76
C VAL A 48 -7.41 12.06 -4.55
N GLN A 49 -7.84 10.80 -4.59
CA GLN A 49 -7.57 9.85 -3.51
C GLN A 49 -6.09 9.50 -3.44
N MET A 50 -5.43 9.34 -4.58
CA MET A 50 -3.99 9.11 -4.63
C MET A 50 -3.24 10.28 -4.01
N LYS A 51 -3.63 11.52 -4.34
CA LYS A 51 -3.02 12.71 -3.77
C LYS A 51 -3.14 12.73 -2.25
N ALA A 52 -4.33 12.46 -1.72
CA ALA A 52 -4.55 12.44 -0.28
C ALA A 52 -3.67 11.38 0.40
N MET A 53 -3.57 10.20 -0.20
CA MET A 53 -2.73 9.12 0.34
C MET A 53 -1.26 9.53 0.36
N LEU A 54 -0.77 10.12 -0.73
CA LEU A 54 0.63 10.54 -0.82
C LEU A 54 0.93 11.68 0.16
N GLU A 55 0.01 12.61 0.34
CA GLU A 55 0.19 13.70 1.30
C GLU A 55 0.23 13.18 2.74
N GLN A 56 -0.54 12.14 3.05
CA GLN A 56 -0.50 11.52 4.37
C GLN A 56 0.78 10.73 4.58
N ALA A 57 1.32 10.13 3.54
CA ALA A 57 2.56 9.36 3.63
C ALA A 57 3.79 10.26 3.73
N PHE A 58 3.81 11.35 2.97
CA PHE A 58 4.99 12.20 2.82
C PHE A 58 4.66 13.61 3.32
N THR A 59 4.76 13.78 4.63
CA THR A 59 4.36 15.02 5.32
C THR A 59 5.43 16.11 5.32
N GLU A 60 6.69 15.76 5.08
CA GLU A 60 7.77 16.74 5.02
C GLU A 60 7.69 17.54 3.72
N ASN A 61 8.22 18.76 3.74
CA ASN A 61 8.26 19.59 2.53
C ASN A 61 9.24 19.06 1.50
N HIS A 62 10.31 18.42 1.94
CA HIS A 62 11.34 17.91 1.04
C HIS A 62 12.01 16.67 1.63
N TYR A 63 12.30 15.71 0.74
CA TYR A 63 12.98 14.47 1.10
C TYR A 63 14.28 14.35 0.31
N GLU A 64 15.28 13.73 0.91
CA GLU A 64 16.53 13.42 0.23
C GLU A 64 16.73 11.91 0.25
N ASN A 65 17.18 11.36 -0.88
CA ASN A 65 17.48 9.93 -1.03
C ASN A 65 16.27 9.04 -0.77
N THR A 66 15.07 9.56 -1.00
CA THR A 66 13.83 8.80 -0.86
C THR A 66 13.35 8.36 -2.23
N ILE A 67 13.02 7.09 -2.35
CA ILE A 67 12.53 6.48 -3.59
C ILE A 67 11.15 5.91 -3.31
N LEU A 68 10.20 6.17 -4.20
CA LEU A 68 8.89 5.53 -4.17
C LEU A 68 8.77 4.61 -5.37
N HIS A 69 8.71 3.31 -5.10
CA HIS A 69 8.64 2.29 -6.14
C HIS A 69 7.20 1.85 -6.37
N SER A 70 6.79 1.74 -7.64
CA SER A 70 5.45 1.31 -8.02
C SER A 70 5.54 0.41 -9.26
N ASP A 71 4.41 -0.20 -9.64
CA ASP A 71 4.32 -0.85 -10.94
C ASP A 71 4.02 0.21 -12.02
N GLN A 72 3.74 -0.23 -13.25
CA GLN A 72 3.47 0.67 -14.37
C GLN A 72 1.99 0.95 -14.57
N GLY A 73 1.19 0.89 -13.50
CA GLY A 73 -0.22 1.24 -13.57
C GLY A 73 -0.44 2.67 -14.04
N TRP A 74 -1.60 2.93 -14.67
CA TRP A 74 -1.87 4.23 -15.29
C TRP A 74 -1.74 5.40 -14.31
N GLN A 75 -2.14 5.20 -13.05
CA GLN A 75 -2.09 6.27 -12.04
C GLN A 75 -0.66 6.67 -11.70
N TYR A 76 0.31 5.74 -11.84
CA TYR A 76 1.71 6.01 -11.54
C TYR A 76 2.46 6.58 -12.74
N GLN A 77 1.84 6.58 -13.92
CA GLN A 77 2.40 7.19 -15.13
C GLN A 77 1.82 8.58 -15.37
N HIS A 78 0.87 9.01 -14.55
CA HIS A 78 0.22 10.30 -14.72
C HIS A 78 1.15 11.43 -14.32
N ASP A 79 1.06 12.55 -15.04
CA ASP A 79 1.91 13.72 -14.79
C ASP A 79 1.80 14.23 -13.36
N PHE A 80 0.59 14.19 -12.79
CA PHE A 80 0.37 14.62 -11.41
C PHE A 80 1.24 13.84 -10.43
N TYR A 81 1.30 12.52 -10.57
CA TYR A 81 2.08 11.66 -9.70
C TYR A 81 3.56 12.04 -9.74
N HIS A 82 4.12 12.15 -10.95
CA HIS A 82 5.53 12.51 -11.12
C HIS A 82 5.82 13.92 -10.62
N HIS A 83 4.89 14.84 -10.86
CA HIS A 83 5.05 16.23 -10.41
C HIS A 83 5.04 16.32 -8.88
N PHE A 84 4.13 15.60 -8.23
CA PHE A 84 4.07 15.55 -6.77
C PHE A 84 5.39 15.06 -6.19
N LEU A 85 5.91 13.94 -6.71
CA LEU A 85 7.15 13.36 -6.21
C LEU A 85 8.33 14.30 -6.43
N LYS A 86 8.40 14.92 -7.60
CA LYS A 86 9.46 15.87 -7.91
C LYS A 86 9.45 17.04 -6.94
N ASN A 87 8.27 17.58 -6.65
CA ASN A 87 8.14 18.71 -5.73
C ASN A 87 8.57 18.35 -4.31
N LYS A 88 8.44 17.08 -3.94
CA LYS A 88 8.85 16.59 -2.61
C LYS A 88 10.30 16.09 -2.58
N GLY A 89 10.99 16.08 -3.72
CA GLY A 89 12.33 15.55 -3.79
C GLY A 89 12.40 14.03 -3.74
N ILE A 90 11.28 13.35 -4.06
CA ILE A 90 11.19 11.90 -4.05
C ILE A 90 11.40 11.39 -5.47
N GLN A 91 12.26 10.39 -5.63
CA GLN A 91 12.55 9.81 -6.93
C GLN A 91 11.56 8.67 -7.21
N PRO A 92 10.81 8.72 -8.32
CA PRO A 92 9.97 7.60 -8.70
C PRO A 92 10.82 6.46 -9.27
N SER A 93 10.39 5.23 -8.98
CA SER A 93 10.97 4.02 -9.54
C SER A 93 9.82 3.11 -9.92
N MET A 94 9.91 2.45 -11.07
CA MET A 94 8.83 1.57 -11.54
C MET A 94 9.37 0.20 -11.86
N SER A 95 8.57 -0.84 -11.54
CA SER A 95 8.86 -2.20 -11.95
C SER A 95 8.85 -2.27 -13.47
N ARG A 96 9.78 -3.05 -14.02
CA ARG A 96 9.75 -3.34 -15.44
C ARG A 96 8.50 -4.17 -15.75
N LYS A 97 7.96 -3.96 -16.95
CA LYS A 97 6.76 -4.65 -17.38
C LYS A 97 6.93 -6.16 -17.25
N GLY A 98 6.02 -6.80 -16.50
CA GLY A 98 6.05 -8.24 -16.31
C GLY A 98 7.11 -8.74 -15.33
N ASN A 99 7.81 -7.86 -14.62
CA ASN A 99 8.87 -8.24 -13.68
C ASN A 99 8.39 -8.06 -12.24
N SER A 100 7.67 -9.06 -11.72
CA SER A 100 7.11 -9.03 -10.38
C SER A 100 8.17 -9.00 -9.25
N PRO A 101 9.38 -9.58 -9.38
CA PRO A 101 10.35 -9.49 -8.29
C PRO A 101 10.73 -8.07 -7.90
N ASP A 102 10.55 -7.11 -8.82
CA ASP A 102 10.86 -5.70 -8.52
C ASP A 102 9.95 -5.13 -7.45
N ASN A 103 8.78 -5.73 -7.17
CA ASN A 103 7.82 -5.25 -6.18
C ASN A 103 7.46 -6.34 -5.17
N GLY A 104 8.43 -7.17 -4.82
CA GLY A 104 8.20 -8.33 -3.95
C GLY A 104 7.70 -7.98 -2.55
N MET A 105 8.09 -6.81 -2.00
CA MET A 105 7.63 -6.40 -0.68
C MET A 105 6.14 -6.13 -0.65
N MET A 106 5.60 -5.49 -1.70
CA MET A 106 4.16 -5.25 -1.81
C MET A 106 3.40 -6.55 -1.99
N GLU A 107 3.91 -7.43 -2.84
CA GLU A 107 3.29 -8.74 -3.05
C GLU A 107 3.25 -9.54 -1.75
N SER A 108 4.33 -9.49 -0.97
CA SER A 108 4.39 -10.16 0.32
C SER A 108 3.33 -9.62 1.27
N PHE A 109 3.21 -8.30 1.37
CA PHE A 109 2.19 -7.69 2.23
C PHE A 109 0.78 -8.08 1.80
N PHE A 110 0.48 -7.98 0.50
CA PHE A 110 -0.84 -8.34 0.00
C PHE A 110 -1.15 -9.81 0.25
N GLY A 111 -0.17 -10.68 0.06
CA GLY A 111 -0.33 -12.11 0.32
C GLY A 111 -0.63 -12.39 1.78
N ILE A 112 0.08 -11.76 2.69
CA ILE A 112 -0.12 -11.93 4.13
C ILE A 112 -1.51 -11.43 4.53
N LEU A 113 -1.86 -10.23 4.11
CA LEU A 113 -3.16 -9.64 4.43
C LEU A 113 -4.30 -10.53 3.95
N LYS A 114 -4.26 -10.93 2.69
CA LYS A 114 -5.34 -11.74 2.11
C LYS A 114 -5.40 -13.13 2.72
N SER A 115 -4.26 -13.73 3.02
CA SER A 115 -4.24 -15.05 3.64
C SER A 115 -4.79 -15.03 5.06
N GLU A 116 -4.53 -13.97 5.80
CA GLU A 116 -4.92 -13.90 7.21
C GLU A 116 -6.35 -13.41 7.43
N MET A 117 -6.90 -12.57 6.52
CA MET A 117 -8.21 -12.01 6.79
C MET A 117 -9.22 -12.12 5.63
N PHE A 118 -8.80 -12.55 4.46
CA PHE A 118 -9.69 -12.54 3.28
C PHE A 118 -9.92 -13.92 2.67
N TYR A 119 -8.88 -14.64 2.29
CA TYR A 119 -9.04 -15.93 1.61
C TYR A 119 -9.70 -16.94 2.55
N GLY A 120 -10.81 -17.52 2.09
CA GLY A 120 -11.61 -18.44 2.89
C GLY A 120 -12.67 -17.75 3.73
N TYR A 121 -12.67 -16.41 3.79
CA TYR A 121 -13.61 -15.65 4.59
C TYR A 121 -14.54 -14.75 3.75
N GLU A 122 -14.48 -14.88 2.42
CA GLU A 122 -15.20 -13.96 1.52
C GLU A 122 -16.70 -13.94 1.79
N ASN A 123 -17.26 -15.09 2.15
CA ASN A 123 -18.70 -15.22 2.41
C ASN A 123 -19.12 -14.61 3.76
N THR A 124 -18.17 -14.31 4.64
CA THR A 124 -18.50 -13.72 5.94
C THR A 124 -18.75 -12.22 5.86
N PHE A 125 -18.24 -11.57 4.81
CA PHE A 125 -18.41 -10.12 4.63
C PHE A 125 -19.77 -9.84 4.02
N GLN A 126 -20.60 -9.11 4.76
CA GLN A 126 -21.99 -8.83 4.38
C GLN A 126 -22.13 -7.61 3.48
N SER A 127 -21.09 -6.78 3.41
CA SER A 127 -21.07 -5.55 2.61
C SER A 127 -19.65 -5.12 2.37
N LEU A 128 -19.45 -4.17 1.45
CA LEU A 128 -18.12 -3.58 1.24
C LEU A 128 -17.67 -2.79 2.47
N GLU A 129 -18.59 -2.16 3.18
CA GLU A 129 -18.26 -1.42 4.42
C GLU A 129 -17.77 -2.37 5.48
N HIS A 130 -18.33 -3.57 5.59
CA HIS A 130 -17.86 -4.59 6.51
C HIS A 130 -16.43 -5.01 6.15
N LEU A 131 -16.18 -5.27 4.87
CA LEU A 131 -14.85 -5.61 4.39
C LEU A 131 -13.85 -4.48 4.62
N GLU A 132 -14.25 -3.25 4.32
CA GLU A 132 -13.40 -2.08 4.52
C GLU A 132 -12.97 -1.95 5.96
N GLN A 133 -13.90 -2.08 6.90
CA GLN A 133 -13.58 -2.00 8.33
C GLN A 133 -12.61 -3.11 8.74
N ALA A 134 -12.80 -4.31 8.22
CA ALA A 134 -11.90 -5.43 8.51
C ALA A 134 -10.48 -5.17 8.01
N ILE A 135 -10.35 -4.55 6.83
CA ILE A 135 -9.03 -4.19 6.30
C ILE A 135 -8.37 -3.11 7.16
N VAL A 136 -9.14 -2.08 7.55
CA VAL A 136 -8.64 -1.03 8.45
C VAL A 136 -8.12 -1.64 9.75
N ASP A 137 -8.90 -2.51 10.34
CA ASP A 137 -8.53 -3.18 11.59
C ASP A 137 -7.29 -4.06 11.40
N TYR A 138 -7.20 -4.74 10.27
CA TYR A 138 -6.05 -5.59 10.00
C TYR A 138 -4.77 -4.77 9.83
N ILE A 139 -4.83 -3.65 9.12
CA ILE A 139 -3.65 -2.81 8.93
C ILE A 139 -3.17 -2.24 10.26
N ASP A 140 -4.10 -1.86 11.13
CA ASP A 140 -3.74 -1.41 12.47
C ASP A 140 -3.05 -2.53 13.26
N TYR A 141 -3.61 -3.74 13.23
CA TYR A 141 -2.99 -4.91 13.85
C TYR A 141 -1.62 -5.19 13.25
N TYR A 142 -1.50 -5.16 11.93
CA TYR A 142 -0.26 -5.42 11.23
C TYR A 142 0.84 -4.46 11.68
N ASN A 143 0.53 -3.16 11.69
CA ASN A 143 1.51 -2.13 12.06
C ASN A 143 1.91 -2.22 13.54
N ASN A 144 0.96 -2.51 14.42
CA ASN A 144 1.18 -2.36 15.85
C ASN A 144 1.56 -3.65 16.55
N LYS A 145 1.24 -4.80 15.99
CA LYS A 145 1.49 -6.09 16.65
C LYS A 145 2.28 -7.05 15.79
N ARG A 146 1.81 -7.28 14.57
CA ARG A 146 2.38 -8.34 13.74
C ARG A 146 3.82 -8.07 13.34
N ILE A 147 4.09 -6.89 12.76
CA ILE A 147 5.46 -6.58 12.32
C ILE A 147 6.39 -6.33 13.50
N LYS A 148 5.89 -5.78 14.60
CA LYS A 148 6.72 -5.54 15.78
C LYS A 148 7.17 -6.83 16.41
N VAL A 149 6.31 -7.84 16.45
CA VAL A 149 6.69 -9.17 16.95
C VAL A 149 7.75 -9.77 16.02
N LYS A 150 7.54 -9.67 14.71
CA LYS A 150 8.49 -10.17 13.72
C LYS A 150 9.84 -9.46 13.84
N LEU A 151 9.82 -8.14 13.98
CA LEU A 151 11.06 -7.36 14.12
C LEU A 151 11.80 -7.70 15.40
N LYS A 152 11.10 -7.92 16.49
CA LYS A 152 11.72 -8.37 17.74
C LYS A 152 12.36 -9.73 17.58
N GLY A 153 11.71 -10.64 16.85
CA GLY A 153 12.26 -11.96 16.59
C GLY A 153 13.49 -11.95 15.71
N LEU A 154 13.68 -10.89 14.91
CA LEU A 154 14.85 -10.71 14.06
C LEU A 154 15.96 -9.90 14.72
N SER A 155 15.64 -9.21 15.80
CA SER A 155 16.62 -8.44 16.55
C SER A 155 17.55 -9.38 17.31
N PRO A 156 18.85 -9.17 17.22
CA PRO A 156 19.77 -9.97 18.01
C PRO A 156 19.60 -9.73 19.50
#